data_3661a168b31db8a918ed6bb36d55a83a
#
_entry.id   3661a168b31db8a918ed6bb36d55a83a
#
_cell.length_a   1.000
_cell.length_b   1.000
_cell.length_c   1.000
_cell.angle_alpha   90.00
_cell.angle_beta   90.00
_cell.angle_gamma   90.00
#
_symmetry.space_group_name_H-M   'P 1'
#
loop_
_entity.id
_entity.type
_entity.pdbx_description
1 polymer ?
#
loop_
_entity_poly.entity_id
_entity_poly.type
_entity_poly.pdbx_seq_one_letter_code
_entity_poly.pdbx_strand_id
1 'polypeptide(L)'
;MFPILRPLAIVAATAAASPAFASIPFFNATCPMNIEVHADQGGPIYINGKQAKLKVFNAKAYEATHNHVTISVTVNPDGTPLVSYTARGGANGICMVK
;
A
#
# COMPACT_ATOMS: atom_id res chain seq x y z
N MET A 1 28.12 -33.52 31.92
CA MET A 1 27.74 -33.25 31.57
C MET A 1 27.19 -32.56 31.02
N PHE A 2 27.04 -32.17 30.67
CA PHE A 2 26.56 -31.52 30.16
C PHE A 2 25.94 -30.90 29.57
N PRO A 3 25.82 -30.75 29.37
CA PRO A 3 25.32 -30.18 28.84
C PRO A 3 24.71 -29.52 28.37
N ILE A 4 24.61 -29.21 27.98
CA ILE A 4 24.10 -28.60 27.52
C ILE A 4 23.58 -27.85 26.93
N LEU A 5 23.53 -27.59 26.63
CA LEU A 5 23.07 -26.92 26.07
C LEU A 5 22.40 -26.23 25.49
N ARG A 6 22.28 -25.94 25.26
CA ARG A 6 21.71 -25.42 24.77
C ARG A 6 21.18 -24.68 24.25
N PRO A 7 21.02 -24.34 23.88
CA PRO A 7 20.56 -23.60 23.36
C PRO A 7 19.94 -23.01 22.94
N LEU A 8 19.80 -22.68 22.57
CA LEU A 8 19.26 -22.11 22.12
C LEU A 8 18.73 -21.42 21.63
N ALA A 9 18.69 -21.25 21.45
CA ALA A 9 18.23 -20.64 21.00
C ALA A 9 17.73 -19.94 20.51
N ILE A 10 17.72 -19.71 20.14
CA ILE A 10 17.29 -19.05 19.68
C ILE A 10 16.73 -18.39 19.19
N VAL A 11 16.58 -18.13 18.88
CA VAL A 11 16.08 -17.56 18.45
C VAL A 11 15.55 -16.86 18.02
N ALA A 12 15.45 -16.63 17.78
CA ALA A 12 15.07 -15.99 17.37
C ALA A 12 14.56 -15.28 17.01
N ALA A 13 14.53 -14.98 16.73
CA ALA A 13 14.08 -14.30 16.36
C ALA A 13 13.71 -13.64 15.82
N THR A 14 13.58 -13.49 15.47
CA THR A 14 13.31 -12.92 14.97
C THR A 14 12.66 -12.32 14.53
N ALA A 15 12.64 -11.98 14.25
CA ALA A 15 12.16 -11.43 13.89
C ALA A 15 11.55 -10.82 13.47
N ALA A 16 11.46 -10.87 13.47
CA ALA A 16 10.75 -10.31 13.05
C ALA A 16 10.45 -9.13 12.80
N ALA A 17 10.98 -8.64 12.52
CA ALA A 17 10.71 -7.35 12.15
C ALA A 17 9.88 -7.39 10.97
N SER A 18 8.75 -7.70 11.15
CA SER A 18 7.87 -7.49 10.10
C SER A 18 7.93 -6.08 9.73
N PRO A 19 8.21 -5.77 8.52
CA PRO A 19 8.07 -4.41 8.08
C PRO A 19 6.63 -4.03 8.33
N ALA A 20 6.45 -2.79 8.67
CA ALA A 20 5.13 -2.24 8.75
C ALA A 20 4.62 -2.09 7.36
N PHE A 21 4.09 -3.13 6.80
CA PHE A 21 3.42 -3.00 5.54
C PHE A 21 2.11 -2.30 5.78
N ALA A 22 1.75 -1.44 4.85
CA ALA A 22 0.40 -0.96 4.80
C ALA A 22 -0.49 -2.17 4.62
N SER A 23 -1.59 -2.19 5.34
CA SER A 23 -2.62 -3.18 5.09
C SER A 23 -3.43 -2.69 3.91
N ILE A 24 -2.85 -2.75 2.74
CA ILE A 24 -3.51 -2.27 1.53
C ILE A 24 -4.68 -3.20 1.23
N PRO A 25 -5.91 -2.68 1.25
CA PRO A 25 -7.04 -3.54 0.89
C PRO A 25 -7.07 -3.75 -0.61
N PHE A 26 -7.66 -4.84 -1.02
CA PHE A 26 -7.96 -5.05 -2.43
C PHE A 26 -9.01 -4.03 -2.84
N PHE A 27 -8.77 -3.27 -3.90
CA PHE A 27 -9.79 -2.38 -4.42
C PHE A 27 -9.53 -2.04 -5.88
N ASN A 28 -10.58 -1.59 -6.53
CA ASN A 28 -10.51 -0.97 -7.84
C ASN A 28 -11.14 0.40 -7.72
N ALA A 29 -10.57 1.38 -8.39
CA ALA A 29 -11.10 2.73 -8.37
C ALA A 29 -10.97 3.35 -9.74
N THR A 30 -11.90 4.22 -10.06
CA THR A 30 -11.89 4.99 -11.30
C THR A 30 -11.76 6.46 -10.91
N CYS A 31 -10.76 7.10 -11.47
CA CYS A 31 -10.54 8.52 -11.28
C CYS A 31 -10.92 9.26 -12.54
N PRO A 32 -11.19 10.56 -12.44
CA PRO A 32 -11.37 11.38 -13.63
C PRO A 32 -10.16 11.27 -14.56
N MET A 33 -10.34 11.65 -15.81
CA MET A 33 -9.27 11.64 -16.83
C MET A 33 -8.85 10.22 -17.21
N ASN A 34 -9.77 9.26 -17.12
CA ASN A 34 -9.51 7.88 -17.53
C ASN A 34 -8.38 7.23 -16.75
N ILE A 35 -8.23 7.57 -15.49
CA ILE A 35 -7.23 6.96 -14.63
C ILE A 35 -7.90 5.81 -13.88
N GLU A 36 -7.42 4.59 -14.12
CA GLU A 36 -7.92 3.40 -13.44
C GLU A 36 -6.88 2.93 -12.45
N VAL A 37 -7.33 2.61 -11.24
CA VAL A 37 -6.44 2.17 -10.18
C VAL A 37 -6.88 0.79 -9.72
N HIS A 38 -5.92 -0.10 -9.58
CA HIS A 38 -6.16 -1.44 -9.06
C HIS A 38 -5.12 -1.71 -7.97
N ALA A 39 -5.60 -2.14 -6.81
CA ALA A 39 -4.72 -2.53 -5.72
C ALA A 39 -4.97 -3.97 -5.37
N ASP A 40 -3.91 -4.78 -5.37
CA ASP A 40 -3.96 -6.11 -4.82
C ASP A 40 -3.90 -6.01 -3.30
N GLN A 41 -4.43 -6.98 -2.62
CA GLN A 41 -4.35 -7.00 -1.17
C GLN A 41 -2.88 -7.05 -0.74
N GLY A 42 -2.45 -6.09 0.05
CA GLY A 42 -1.06 -5.96 0.43
C GLY A 42 -0.17 -5.30 -0.61
N GLY A 43 -0.73 -4.89 -1.72
CA GLY A 43 0.00 -4.32 -2.85
C GLY A 43 0.49 -5.39 -3.82
N PRO A 44 0.96 -4.99 -4.99
CA PRO A 44 1.20 -3.62 -5.41
C PRO A 44 -0.05 -2.89 -5.85
N ILE A 45 0.14 -1.65 -6.28
CA ILE A 45 -0.91 -0.83 -6.84
C ILE A 45 -0.55 -0.56 -8.29
N TYR A 46 -1.55 -0.66 -9.16
CA TYR A 46 -1.39 -0.43 -10.59
C TYR A 46 -2.20 0.80 -11.00
N ILE A 47 -1.59 1.63 -11.83
CA ILE A 47 -2.25 2.79 -12.43
C ILE A 47 -2.31 2.54 -13.93
N ASN A 48 -3.51 2.46 -14.48
CA ASN A 48 -3.72 2.14 -15.89
C ASN A 48 -2.95 0.89 -16.32
N GLY A 49 -2.96 -0.14 -15.46
CA GLY A 49 -2.32 -1.41 -15.75
C GLY A 49 -0.83 -1.44 -15.54
N LYS A 50 -0.22 -0.35 -15.11
CA LYS A 50 1.22 -0.28 -14.88
C LYS A 50 1.50 -0.26 -13.39
N GLN A 51 2.45 -1.07 -12.94
CA GLN A 51 2.78 -1.10 -11.53
C GLN A 51 3.34 0.26 -11.11
N ALA A 52 2.75 0.84 -10.08
CA ALA A 52 3.14 2.13 -9.59
C ALA A 52 4.20 1.99 -8.50
N LYS A 53 4.95 3.07 -8.29
CA LYS A 53 5.93 3.12 -7.22
C LYS A 53 5.17 3.40 -5.92
N LEU A 54 5.29 2.50 -4.97
CA LEU A 54 4.54 2.57 -3.72
C LEU A 54 5.36 3.27 -2.65
N LYS A 55 4.72 4.18 -1.93
CA LYS A 55 5.30 4.82 -0.76
C LYS A 55 4.32 4.67 0.39
N VAL A 56 4.78 4.08 1.47
CA VAL A 56 3.96 3.80 2.63
C VAL A 56 4.31 4.79 3.73
N PHE A 57 3.33 5.55 4.21
CA PHE A 57 3.53 6.49 5.30
C PHE A 57 3.24 5.82 6.64
N ASN A 58 2.19 5.03 6.69
CA ASN A 58 1.84 4.23 7.86
C ASN A 58 0.84 3.16 7.41
N ALA A 59 0.32 2.40 8.36
CA ALA A 59 -0.54 1.26 8.03
C ALA A 59 -1.84 1.68 7.33
N LYS A 60 -2.22 2.95 7.41
CA LYS A 60 -3.48 3.43 6.87
C LYS A 60 -3.32 4.55 5.84
N ALA A 61 -2.10 4.84 5.43
CA ALA A 61 -1.86 5.93 4.47
C ALA A 61 -0.68 5.58 3.58
N TYR A 62 -0.90 5.64 2.28
CA TYR A 62 0.16 5.35 1.32
C TYR A 62 -0.13 6.04 0.00
N GLU A 63 0.89 6.11 -0.84
CA GLU A 63 0.81 6.72 -2.17
C GLU A 63 1.35 5.77 -3.21
N ALA A 64 0.80 5.86 -4.40
CA ALA A 64 1.31 5.15 -5.57
C ALA A 64 1.50 6.16 -6.69
N THR A 65 2.66 6.14 -7.32
CA THR A 65 3.00 7.12 -8.35
C THR A 65 3.47 6.42 -9.61
N HIS A 66 2.94 6.87 -10.74
CA HIS A 66 3.39 6.40 -12.04
C HIS A 66 3.06 7.47 -13.08
N ASN A 67 4.05 7.82 -13.90
CA ASN A 67 3.85 8.70 -15.05
C ASN A 67 3.13 9.99 -14.67
N HIS A 68 3.62 10.69 -13.66
CA HIS A 68 3.10 11.97 -13.19
C HIS A 68 1.71 11.90 -12.56
N VAL A 69 1.22 10.70 -12.28
CA VAL A 69 -0.02 10.53 -11.56
C VAL A 69 0.32 9.98 -10.18
N THR A 70 -0.17 10.64 -9.15
CA THR A 70 -0.03 10.18 -7.77
C THR A 70 -1.40 9.83 -7.23
N ILE A 71 -1.52 8.62 -6.75
CA ILE A 71 -2.73 8.14 -6.12
C ILE A 71 -2.48 8.11 -4.63
N SER A 72 -3.31 8.80 -3.88
CA SER A 72 -3.22 8.81 -2.42
C SER A 72 -4.35 7.98 -1.86
N VAL A 73 -4.01 7.07 -0.97
CA VAL A 73 -4.98 6.16 -0.37
C VAL A 73 -4.92 6.29 1.14
N THR A 74 -6.07 6.50 1.75
CA THR A 74 -6.23 6.49 3.19
C THR A 74 -7.25 5.41 3.52
N VAL A 75 -6.94 4.57 4.50
CA VAL A 75 -7.85 3.52 4.92
C VAL A 75 -8.65 4.01 6.11
N ASN A 76 -9.97 4.04 5.96
CA ASN A 76 -10.87 4.46 7.03
C ASN A 76 -10.91 3.44 8.15
N PRO A 77 -11.38 3.82 9.35
CA PRO A 77 -11.46 2.87 10.46
C PRO A 77 -12.26 1.61 10.15
N ASP A 78 -13.24 1.69 9.25
CA ASP A 78 -14.03 0.53 8.86
C ASP A 78 -13.35 -0.32 7.79
N GLY A 79 -12.12 0.03 7.39
CA GLY A 79 -11.37 -0.73 6.41
C GLY A 79 -11.58 -0.30 4.97
N THR A 80 -12.47 0.65 4.70
CA THR A 80 -12.72 1.09 3.33
C THR A 80 -11.67 2.12 2.90
N PRO A 81 -11.23 2.06 1.65
CA PRO A 81 -10.24 3.02 1.16
C PRO A 81 -10.90 4.30 0.69
N LEU A 82 -10.23 5.41 0.98
CA LEU A 82 -10.53 6.70 0.37
C LEU A 82 -9.41 6.99 -0.60
N VAL A 83 -9.74 7.14 -1.87
CA VAL A 83 -8.75 7.24 -2.94
C VAL A 83 -8.88 8.59 -3.63
N SER A 84 -7.76 9.27 -3.76
CA SER A 84 -7.71 10.54 -4.49
C SER A 84 -6.54 10.53 -5.44
N TYR A 85 -6.54 11.45 -6.38
CA TYR A 85 -5.47 11.53 -7.36
C TYR A 85 -4.96 12.96 -7.50
N THR A 86 -3.72 13.06 -7.90
CA THR A 86 -3.11 14.30 -8.33
C THR A 86 -2.40 13.99 -9.64
N ALA A 87 -2.53 14.85 -10.62
CA ALA A 87 -1.94 14.63 -11.92
C ALA A 87 -1.27 15.89 -12.42
N ARG A 88 -0.67 15.78 -13.59
CA ARG A 88 0.03 16.88 -14.22
C ARG A 88 -0.87 18.10 -14.36
N GLY A 89 -0.31 19.28 -14.19
CA GLY A 89 -1.05 20.53 -14.35
C GLY A 89 -1.90 20.87 -13.13
N GLY A 90 -1.69 20.21 -12.01
CA GLY A 90 -2.44 20.50 -10.80
C GLY A 90 -3.81 19.85 -10.75
N ALA A 91 -4.12 18.99 -11.70
CA ALA A 91 -5.39 18.27 -11.66
C ALA A 91 -5.44 17.38 -10.44
N ASN A 92 -6.58 17.35 -9.74
CA ASN A 92 -6.74 16.52 -8.56
C ASN A 92 -8.21 16.27 -8.32
N GLY A 93 -8.51 15.31 -7.49
CA GLY A 93 -9.88 14.97 -7.17
C GLY A 93 -9.99 13.64 -6.45
N ILE A 94 -11.22 13.24 -6.20
CA ILE A 94 -11.54 12.00 -5.53
C ILE A 94 -11.87 10.94 -6.58
N CYS A 95 -11.34 9.74 -6.38
CA CYS A 95 -11.63 8.62 -7.24
C CYS A 95 -12.80 7.82 -6.67
N MET A 96 -13.55 7.19 -7.55
CA MET A 96 -14.69 6.39 -7.15
C MET A 96 -14.23 4.94 -6.97
N VAL A 97 -14.35 4.44 -5.75
CA VAL A 97 -14.01 3.06 -5.43
C VAL A 97 -15.19 2.18 -5.79
N LYS A 98 -14.90 1.09 -6.47
CA LYS A 98 -15.94 0.16 -6.92
C LYS A 98 -16.09 -1.01 -5.99
#